data_7e754c71f5cbd0a56d16bd7101423d6a
#
_entry.id   7e754c71f5cbd0a56d16bd7101423d6a
#
_cell.length_a   1.000
_cell.length_b   1.000
_cell.length_c   1.000
_cell.angle_alpha   90.00
_cell.angle_beta   90.00
_cell.angle_gamma   90.00
#
_symmetry.space_group_name_H-M   'P 1'
#
loop_
_entity.id
_entity.type
_entity.pdbx_description
1 polymer ?
#
loop_
_entity_poly.entity_id
_entity_poly.type
_entity_poly.pdbx_seq_one_letter_code
_entity_poly.pdbx_strand_id
1 'polypeptide(L)'
;DADSNMMEKYARVLREGFLSVDAAENIVVIKTVSGMAGAVAAAVDAMRMQEIVGSLAGDDTILCVIRTSDDAVHIMKKLRKIVEQ
;
A
#
# COMPACT_ATOMS: atom_id res chain seq x y z
N ASP A 1 -2.00 14.54 17.52
CA ASP A 1 -1.89 13.47 18.50
C ASP A 1 -1.00 12.34 17.98
N ALA A 2 -0.77 11.33 18.80
CA ALA A 2 0.15 10.23 18.45
C ALA A 2 -0.32 9.46 17.22
N ASP A 3 -1.62 9.21 17.10
CA ASP A 3 -2.18 8.47 15.96
C ASP A 3 -2.03 9.24 14.66
N SER A 4 -2.29 10.55 14.68
CA SER A 4 -2.11 11.40 13.52
C SER A 4 -0.65 11.44 13.07
N ASN A 5 0.29 11.50 14.02
CA ASN A 5 1.72 11.49 13.72
C ASN A 5 2.16 10.17 13.12
N MET A 6 1.64 9.05 13.62
CA MET A 6 1.96 7.74 13.07
C MET A 6 1.43 7.57 11.66
N MET A 7 0.17 8.00 11.41
CA MET A 7 -0.41 7.91 10.07
C MET A 7 0.37 8.76 9.07
N GLU A 8 0.79 9.95 9.47
CA GLU A 8 1.61 10.80 8.59
C GLU A 8 2.96 10.17 8.31
N LYS A 9 3.54 9.49 9.28
CA LYS A 9 4.81 8.78 9.09
C LYS A 9 4.66 7.66 8.05
N TYR A 10 3.58 6.87 8.13
CA TYR A 10 3.31 5.81 7.16
C TYR A 10 3.07 6.38 5.77
N ALA A 11 2.30 7.47 5.69
CA ALA A 11 2.05 8.13 4.41
C ALA A 11 3.34 8.63 3.77
N ARG A 12 4.27 9.13 4.58
CA ARG A 12 5.58 9.59 4.08
C ARG A 12 6.39 8.44 3.51
N VAL A 13 6.42 7.29 4.19
CA VAL A 13 7.14 6.12 3.68
C VAL A 13 6.53 5.69 2.33
N LEU A 14 5.20 5.69 2.24
CA LEU A 14 4.53 5.41 0.99
C LEU A 14 4.99 6.35 -0.12
N ARG A 15 4.92 7.66 0.13
CA ARG A 15 5.30 8.65 -0.88
C ARG A 15 6.75 8.50 -1.33
N GLU A 16 7.65 8.15 -0.42
CA GLU A 16 9.07 8.02 -0.75
C GLU A 16 9.36 6.79 -1.62
N GLY A 17 8.65 5.69 -1.39
CA GLY A 17 8.96 4.44 -2.08
C GLY A 17 8.05 4.08 -3.24
N PHE A 18 6.86 4.66 -3.29
CA PHE A 18 5.82 4.28 -4.26
C PHE A 18 6.17 4.73 -5.68
N LEU A 19 6.01 3.82 -6.65
CA LEU A 19 6.12 4.17 -8.06
C LEU A 19 4.79 4.03 -8.79
N SER A 20 4.09 2.91 -8.60
CA SER A 20 2.80 2.68 -9.26
C SER A 20 1.99 1.67 -8.49
N VAL A 21 0.69 1.65 -8.80
CA VAL A 21 -0.23 0.65 -8.23
C VAL A 21 -1.22 0.24 -9.32
N ASP A 22 -1.53 -1.04 -9.37
CA ASP A 22 -2.52 -1.56 -10.29
C ASP A 22 -3.30 -2.69 -9.62
N ALA A 23 -4.52 -2.91 -10.08
CA ALA A 23 -5.38 -3.96 -9.56
C ALA A 23 -5.68 -4.98 -10.65
N ALA A 24 -5.60 -6.26 -10.29
CA ALA A 24 -5.96 -7.38 -11.16
C ALA A 24 -6.88 -8.29 -10.34
N GLU A 25 -8.17 -8.27 -10.67
CA GLU A 25 -9.18 -9.01 -9.89
C GLU A 25 -9.10 -8.60 -8.43
N ASN A 26 -8.76 -9.53 -7.53
CA ASN A 26 -8.64 -9.25 -6.10
C ASN A 26 -7.18 -9.09 -5.65
N ILE A 27 -6.28 -8.79 -6.58
CA ILE A 27 -4.87 -8.56 -6.28
C ILE A 27 -4.55 -7.09 -6.58
N VAL A 28 -3.83 -6.46 -5.65
CA VAL A 28 -3.28 -5.13 -5.87
C VAL A 28 -1.77 -5.26 -5.91
N VAL A 29 -1.16 -4.76 -6.97
CA VAL A 29 0.29 -4.80 -7.16
C VAL A 29 0.84 -3.39 -6.98
N ILE A 30 1.75 -3.22 -6.04
CA ILE A 30 2.44 -1.95 -5.80
C ILE A 30 3.88 -2.10 -6.27
N LYS A 31 4.31 -1.20 -7.13
CA LYS A 31 5.72 -1.11 -7.53
C LYS A 31 6.39 -0.01 -6.73
N THR A 32 7.58 -0.30 -6.24
CA THR A 32 8.35 0.67 -5.44
C THR A 32 9.74 0.88 -6.04
N VAL A 33 10.43 1.88 -5.54
CA VAL A 33 11.85 2.01 -5.84
C VAL A 33 12.59 0.81 -5.24
N SER A 34 13.75 0.49 -5.83
CA SER A 34 14.53 -0.68 -5.46
C SER A 34 14.83 -0.70 -3.96
N GLY A 35 14.58 -1.83 -3.32
CA GLY A 35 14.88 -2.04 -1.91
C GLY A 35 13.80 -1.53 -0.95
N MET A 36 12.73 -0.90 -1.44
CA MET A 36 11.73 -0.29 -0.55
C MET A 36 10.42 -1.05 -0.43
N ALA A 37 10.28 -2.19 -1.11
CA ALA A 37 9.00 -2.93 -1.03
C ALA A 37 8.68 -3.34 0.41
N GLY A 38 9.65 -3.82 1.16
CA GLY A 38 9.42 -4.20 2.56
C GLY A 38 8.96 -3.05 3.43
N ALA A 39 9.59 -1.88 3.29
CA ALA A 39 9.23 -0.69 4.07
C ALA A 39 7.82 -0.19 3.71
N VAL A 40 7.51 -0.14 2.40
CA VAL A 40 6.19 0.30 1.94
C VAL A 40 5.12 -0.70 2.38
N ALA A 41 5.38 -2.01 2.27
CA ALA A 41 4.43 -3.03 2.72
C ALA A 41 4.16 -2.91 4.22
N ALA A 42 5.19 -2.69 5.02
CA ALA A 42 5.02 -2.50 6.46
C ALA A 42 4.17 -1.28 6.78
N ALA A 43 4.35 -0.19 6.03
CA ALA A 43 3.53 1.01 6.20
C ALA A 43 2.07 0.75 5.83
N VAL A 44 1.83 0.05 4.73
CA VAL A 44 0.45 -0.31 4.32
C VAL A 44 -0.20 -1.20 5.37
N ASP A 45 0.53 -2.21 5.87
CA ASP A 45 0.00 -3.10 6.91
C ASP A 45 -0.36 -2.32 8.18
N ALA A 46 0.46 -1.35 8.55
CA ALA A 46 0.25 -0.55 9.75
C ALA A 46 -0.99 0.35 9.64
N MET A 47 -1.42 0.67 8.43
CA MET A 47 -2.64 1.46 8.20
C MET A 47 -3.91 0.65 8.45
N ARG A 48 -3.81 -0.67 8.58
CA ARG A 48 -4.89 -1.58 8.96
C ARG A 48 -6.14 -1.43 8.09
N MET A 49 -5.93 -1.50 6.77
CA MET A 49 -7.04 -1.51 5.82
C MET A 49 -7.69 -2.90 5.82
N GLN A 50 -8.93 -2.97 6.28
CA GLN A 50 -9.60 -4.26 6.48
C GLN A 50 -9.84 -5.05 5.20
N GLU A 51 -9.89 -4.37 4.08
CA GLU A 51 -10.07 -5.01 2.78
C GLU A 51 -8.85 -5.86 2.38
N ILE A 52 -7.69 -5.60 2.99
CA ILE A 52 -6.46 -6.33 2.68
C ILE A 52 -6.36 -7.54 3.58
N VAL A 53 -6.35 -8.73 2.99
CA VAL A 53 -6.19 -9.99 3.72
C VAL A 53 -4.75 -10.17 4.16
N GLY A 54 -3.81 -9.83 3.30
CA GLY A 54 -2.39 -9.94 3.58
C GLY A 54 -1.57 -9.47 2.39
N SER A 55 -0.26 -9.38 2.58
CA SER A 55 0.63 -8.94 1.52
C SER A 55 1.97 -9.67 1.58
N LEU A 56 2.65 -9.70 0.43
CA LEU A 56 4.00 -10.21 0.29
C LEU A 56 4.84 -9.16 -0.42
N ALA A 57 6.02 -8.90 0.10
CA ALA A 57 6.93 -7.92 -0.47
C ALA A 57 8.19 -8.60 -0.98
N GLY A 58 8.56 -8.31 -2.22
CA GLY A 58 9.87 -8.64 -2.77
C GLY A 58 10.83 -7.49 -2.55
N ASP A 59 11.66 -7.21 -3.54
CA ASP A 59 12.59 -6.07 -3.46
C ASP A 59 11.90 -4.75 -3.86
N ASP A 60 11.19 -4.75 -4.97
CA ASP A 60 10.56 -3.57 -5.57
C ASP A 60 9.09 -3.77 -5.91
N THR A 61 8.49 -4.86 -5.46
CA THR A 61 7.11 -5.21 -5.80
C THR A 61 6.42 -5.80 -4.60
N ILE A 62 5.17 -5.37 -4.37
CA ILE A 62 4.33 -5.87 -3.29
C ILE A 62 3.07 -6.45 -3.92
N LEU A 63 2.69 -7.65 -3.49
CA LEU A 63 1.41 -8.25 -3.86
C LEU A 63 0.50 -8.20 -2.65
N CYS A 64 -0.63 -7.52 -2.78
CA CYS A 64 -1.64 -7.47 -1.73
C CYS A 64 -2.82 -8.34 -2.15
N VAL A 65 -3.23 -9.25 -1.29
CA VAL A 65 -4.43 -10.05 -1.51
C VAL A 65 -5.60 -9.32 -0.88
N ILE A 66 -6.61 -9.02 -1.67
CA ILE A 66 -7.76 -8.21 -1.26
C ILE A 66 -8.99 -9.12 -1.22
N ARG A 67 -9.98 -8.75 -0.39
CA ARG A 67 -11.14 -9.61 -0.17
C ARG A 67 -12.00 -9.78 -1.41
N THR A 68 -12.21 -8.72 -2.18
CA THR A 68 -13.02 -8.76 -3.40
C THR A 68 -12.38 -7.92 -4.48
N SER A 69 -12.80 -8.11 -5.73
CA SER A 69 -12.29 -7.29 -6.84
C SER A 69 -12.74 -5.83 -6.71
N ASP A 70 -13.94 -5.59 -6.20
CA ASP A 70 -14.39 -4.21 -5.94
C ASP A 70 -13.52 -3.54 -4.89
N ASP A 71 -13.20 -4.25 -3.82
CA ASP A 71 -12.31 -3.75 -2.78
C ASP A 71 -10.90 -3.47 -3.33
N ALA A 72 -10.43 -4.28 -4.29
CA ALA A 72 -9.11 -4.06 -4.89
C ALA A 72 -9.05 -2.71 -5.60
N VAL A 73 -10.07 -2.35 -6.35
CA VAL A 73 -10.16 -1.04 -7.00
C VAL A 73 -10.19 0.07 -5.95
N HIS A 74 -10.96 -0.13 -4.88
CA HIS A 74 -11.05 0.83 -3.79
C HIS A 74 -9.69 1.07 -3.12
N ILE A 75 -8.97 0.00 -2.81
CA ILE A 75 -7.64 0.08 -2.20
C ILE A 75 -6.65 0.78 -3.14
N MET A 76 -6.69 0.45 -4.42
CA MET A 76 -5.84 1.10 -5.42
C MET A 76 -6.04 2.61 -5.42
N LYS A 77 -7.30 3.05 -5.46
CA LYS A 77 -7.63 4.48 -5.44
C LYS A 77 -7.21 5.15 -4.14
N LYS A 78 -7.39 4.46 -3.02
CA LYS A 78 -7.02 4.98 -1.70
C LYS A 78 -5.51 5.18 -1.59
N LEU A 79 -4.72 4.22 -2.09
CA LEU A 79 -3.27 4.33 -2.08
C LEU A 79 -2.80 5.48 -2.97
N ARG A 80 -3.37 5.63 -4.16
CA ARG A 80 -3.04 6.75 -5.04
C ARG A 80 -3.32 8.09 -4.36
N LYS A 81 -4.44 8.20 -3.67
CA LYS A 81 -4.81 9.43 -2.99
C LYS A 81 -3.81 9.77 -1.88
N ILE A 82 -3.35 8.77 -1.13
CA ILE A 82 -2.36 8.96 -0.07
C ILE A 82 -1.06 9.51 -0.65
N VAL A 83 -0.57 8.94 -1.75
CA VAL A 83 0.72 9.35 -2.32
C VAL A 83 0.66 10.69 -3.05
N GLU A 84 -0.52 11.12 -3.47
CA GLU A 84 -0.71 12.41 -4.15
C GLU A 84 -0.73 13.61 -3.20
N GLN A 85 -0.82 13.37 -1.91
CA GLN A 85 -0.88 14.44 -0.92
C GLN A 85 0.47 15.05 -0.58
#